data_5717ee43736aaf589b79e59b7379b17f
#
_entry.id   5717ee43736aaf589b79e59b7379b17f
#
_cell.length_a   1.000
_cell.length_b   1.000
_cell.length_c   1.000
_cell.angle_alpha   90.00
_cell.angle_beta   90.00
_cell.angle_gamma   90.00
#
_symmetry.space_group_name_H-M   'P 1'
#
loop_
_entity.id
_entity.type
_entity.pdbx_description
1 polymer ?
#
loop_
_entity_poly.entity_id
_entity_poly.type
_entity_poly.pdbx_seq_one_letter_code
_entity_poly.pdbx_strand_id
1 'polypeptide(L)'
;MTVTTSSLVRPTAVAGSFYPDRAQDLDAMLARCWDDARITVGPVPKAIVAPHAGYIYSGAVAASAYARIKPAHGRIKRVILLGPCHRVAVNGLALSGADAFDTPLGPVEIDKAAAALIADLPQVQVFDETHAQEHSLEVHLPFLMSVLDDFKVLPLVVGQATTGQVAEVLEKLWGGPETLIVVSSDLSHYLDYDSARDIDQRTCRAIEALAPDRISNHGACGRFPLGGLLKLAKAKGMTVETVDLRNSGDTAGPRDRVVGYGSWLFMENPAAAVQEEETDFAAQTKALLARHGDTLLRLAASSIEHGLATGQPLMPDFATAPGDLAAPGACFVTLKKNGQLRGCIGSPEAHRPLLTDVAVNAYAAAFRDPRFPNLETSELPEVTLSISVLSPQAPMTVRDEADLLAQLRPGIDGLVIADGGKRALFLPSVWEQLPDKRAFLMHLKRKAGMAADHWSAAFQARRFVAEEAQSADLPADPPLWRA
;
A
#
# COMPACT_ATOMS: atom_id res chain seq x y z
N MET A 1 21.77 -26.69 -29.81
CA MET A 1 20.81 -27.63 -29.19
C MET A 1 20.06 -26.84 -28.14
N THR A 2 18.87 -26.41 -28.47
CA THR A 2 17.95 -25.78 -27.51
C THR A 2 17.44 -26.87 -26.59
N VAL A 3 17.91 -26.88 -25.35
CA VAL A 3 17.34 -27.74 -24.30
C VAL A 3 15.93 -27.20 -24.00
N THR A 4 14.92 -27.84 -24.54
CA THR A 4 13.53 -27.66 -24.10
C THR A 4 13.43 -28.25 -22.69
N THR A 5 13.59 -27.42 -21.66
CA THR A 5 13.20 -27.78 -20.30
C THR A 5 11.69 -28.04 -20.33
N SER A 6 11.26 -29.28 -20.11
CA SER A 6 9.84 -29.59 -19.93
C SER A 6 9.36 -28.85 -18.67
N SER A 7 8.32 -28.02 -18.83
CA SER A 7 7.69 -27.34 -17.69
C SER A 7 7.17 -28.39 -16.69
N LEU A 8 7.52 -28.25 -15.42
CA LEU A 8 7.05 -29.10 -14.34
C LEU A 8 5.64 -28.65 -13.93
N VAL A 9 4.63 -29.42 -14.26
CA VAL A 9 3.24 -29.14 -13.93
C VAL A 9 2.76 -30.02 -12.79
N ARG A 10 2.22 -29.44 -11.73
CA ARG A 10 1.58 -30.17 -10.63
C ARG A 10 0.21 -30.64 -11.11
N PRO A 11 -0.04 -31.96 -11.19
CA PRO A 11 -1.35 -32.48 -11.64
C PRO A 11 -2.46 -32.19 -10.63
N THR A 12 -3.72 -32.24 -11.08
CA THR A 12 -4.88 -32.13 -10.18
C THR A 12 -4.89 -33.25 -9.12
N ALA A 13 -5.25 -32.90 -7.88
CA ALA A 13 -5.40 -33.87 -6.78
C ALA A 13 -6.86 -34.25 -6.50
N VAL A 14 -7.80 -33.33 -6.79
CA VAL A 14 -9.23 -33.52 -6.37
C VAL A 14 -10.22 -33.28 -7.51
N ALA A 15 -9.76 -33.16 -8.76
CA ALA A 15 -10.62 -33.18 -9.94
C ALA A 15 -11.37 -34.55 -9.99
N GLY A 16 -12.66 -34.53 -10.32
CA GLY A 16 -13.56 -35.69 -10.29
C GLY A 16 -14.11 -36.06 -8.89
N SER A 17 -13.63 -35.35 -7.83
CA SER A 17 -14.12 -35.58 -6.46
C SER A 17 -14.66 -34.33 -5.78
N PHE A 18 -13.91 -33.22 -5.75
CA PHE A 18 -14.34 -31.93 -5.17
C PHE A 18 -15.02 -31.04 -6.21
N TYR A 19 -14.65 -31.20 -7.47
CA TYR A 19 -15.23 -30.54 -8.63
C TYR A 19 -15.08 -31.44 -9.86
N PRO A 20 -15.89 -31.27 -10.93
CA PRO A 20 -15.80 -32.10 -12.12
C PRO A 20 -14.43 -32.07 -12.79
N ASP A 21 -13.98 -33.21 -13.34
CA ASP A 21 -12.71 -33.39 -14.03
C ASP A 21 -12.76 -33.04 -15.54
N ARG A 22 -13.97 -32.78 -16.06
CA ARG A 22 -14.18 -32.36 -17.45
C ARG A 22 -14.52 -30.85 -17.52
N ALA A 23 -13.85 -30.10 -18.38
CA ALA A 23 -14.03 -28.66 -18.51
C ALA A 23 -15.51 -28.23 -18.63
N GLN A 24 -16.27 -28.86 -19.52
CA GLN A 24 -17.68 -28.53 -19.75
C GLN A 24 -18.55 -28.74 -18.50
N ASP A 25 -18.29 -29.83 -17.74
CA ASP A 25 -19.06 -30.16 -16.52
C ASP A 25 -18.67 -29.21 -15.39
N LEU A 26 -17.38 -28.78 -15.36
CA LEU A 26 -16.86 -27.81 -14.41
C LEU A 26 -17.44 -26.41 -14.66
N ASP A 27 -17.51 -25.97 -15.92
CA ASP A 27 -18.16 -24.72 -16.30
C ASP A 27 -19.64 -24.69 -15.87
N ALA A 28 -20.36 -25.80 -16.12
CA ALA A 28 -21.76 -25.94 -15.69
C ALA A 28 -21.89 -25.90 -14.16
N MET A 29 -20.94 -26.49 -13.42
CA MET A 29 -20.92 -26.45 -11.95
C MET A 29 -20.61 -25.04 -11.44
N LEU A 30 -19.62 -24.36 -12.02
CA LEU A 30 -19.31 -22.97 -11.69
C LEU A 30 -20.52 -22.05 -11.95
N ALA A 31 -21.23 -22.22 -13.07
CA ALA A 31 -22.45 -21.45 -13.34
C ALA A 31 -23.49 -21.61 -12.22
N ARG A 32 -23.74 -22.83 -11.74
CA ARG A 32 -24.63 -23.07 -10.58
C ARG A 32 -24.11 -22.40 -9.31
N CYS A 33 -22.80 -22.45 -9.04
CA CYS A 33 -22.22 -21.75 -7.89
C CYS A 33 -22.44 -20.23 -7.97
N TRP A 34 -22.38 -19.65 -9.18
CA TRP A 34 -22.66 -18.22 -9.41
C TRP A 34 -24.15 -17.89 -9.22
N ASP A 35 -25.06 -18.76 -9.65
CA ASP A 35 -26.51 -18.56 -9.49
C ASP A 35 -26.93 -18.58 -8.02
N ASP A 36 -26.28 -19.41 -7.20
CA ASP A 36 -26.56 -19.56 -5.77
C ASP A 36 -25.73 -18.62 -4.87
N ALA A 37 -24.84 -17.80 -5.45
CA ALA A 37 -23.96 -16.88 -4.74
C ALA A 37 -24.70 -15.65 -4.21
N ARG A 38 -24.28 -15.14 -3.07
CA ARG A 38 -24.72 -13.84 -2.56
C ARG A 38 -23.90 -12.72 -3.22
N ILE A 39 -24.50 -12.10 -4.22
CA ILE A 39 -23.84 -11.03 -4.96
C ILE A 39 -23.98 -9.71 -4.21
N THR A 40 -22.83 -9.10 -3.84
CA THR A 40 -22.75 -7.75 -3.27
C THR A 40 -22.06 -6.80 -4.23
N VAL A 41 -22.33 -5.50 -4.12
CA VAL A 41 -21.71 -4.45 -4.95
C VAL A 41 -20.82 -3.58 -4.07
N GLY A 42 -19.64 -3.22 -4.59
CA GLY A 42 -18.69 -2.37 -3.87
C GLY A 42 -17.30 -2.39 -4.51
N PRO A 43 -16.31 -1.78 -3.87
CA PRO A 43 -14.93 -1.77 -4.36
C PRO A 43 -14.34 -3.19 -4.41
N VAL A 44 -13.32 -3.37 -5.24
CA VAL A 44 -12.58 -4.63 -5.31
C VAL A 44 -11.75 -4.79 -4.04
N PRO A 45 -11.84 -5.93 -3.34
CA PRO A 45 -11.07 -6.17 -2.13
C PRO A 45 -9.58 -6.42 -2.44
N LYS A 46 -8.72 -6.07 -1.49
CA LYS A 46 -7.28 -6.44 -1.52
C LYS A 46 -7.07 -7.90 -1.17
N ALA A 47 -7.89 -8.43 -0.27
CA ALA A 47 -7.84 -9.83 0.10
C ALA A 47 -9.24 -10.42 0.26
N ILE A 48 -9.37 -11.72 0.03
CA ILE A 48 -10.58 -12.50 0.31
C ILE A 48 -10.25 -13.73 1.15
N VAL A 49 -11.23 -14.16 1.93
CA VAL A 49 -11.25 -15.49 2.54
C VAL A 49 -12.39 -16.27 1.91
N ALA A 50 -12.14 -17.52 1.48
CA ALA A 50 -13.12 -18.37 0.85
C ALA A 50 -12.93 -19.84 1.26
N PRO A 51 -14.01 -20.67 1.29
CA PRO A 51 -13.95 -22.07 1.68
C PRO A 51 -13.42 -22.96 0.54
N HIS A 52 -12.99 -24.18 0.92
CA HIS A 52 -12.33 -25.14 0.02
C HIS A 52 -12.90 -26.55 0.04
N ALA A 53 -14.11 -26.75 0.54
CA ALA A 53 -14.82 -28.03 0.42
C ALA A 53 -15.24 -28.30 -1.04
N GLY A 54 -15.81 -29.49 -1.28
CA GLY A 54 -16.36 -29.81 -2.62
C GLY A 54 -17.43 -28.81 -3.06
N TYR A 55 -17.44 -28.47 -4.35
CA TYR A 55 -18.24 -27.36 -4.92
C TYR A 55 -19.74 -27.47 -4.65
N ILE A 56 -20.29 -28.71 -4.57
CA ILE A 56 -21.71 -28.92 -4.21
C ILE A 56 -22.06 -28.39 -2.81
N TYR A 57 -21.06 -28.28 -1.91
CA TYR A 57 -21.26 -27.84 -0.53
C TYR A 57 -20.86 -26.36 -0.36
N SER A 58 -19.66 -26.01 -0.78
CA SER A 58 -19.06 -24.69 -0.49
C SER A 58 -18.95 -23.75 -1.70
N GLY A 59 -19.18 -24.24 -2.91
CA GLY A 59 -18.93 -23.49 -4.15
C GLY A 59 -19.71 -22.19 -4.24
N ALA A 60 -20.98 -22.16 -3.84
CA ALA A 60 -21.78 -20.94 -3.83
C ALA A 60 -21.28 -19.91 -2.80
N VAL A 61 -20.74 -20.36 -1.65
CA VAL A 61 -20.14 -19.48 -0.64
C VAL A 61 -18.82 -18.91 -1.15
N ALA A 62 -17.99 -19.72 -1.82
CA ALA A 62 -16.77 -19.25 -2.47
C ALA A 62 -17.10 -18.23 -3.57
N ALA A 63 -18.07 -18.53 -4.45
CA ALA A 63 -18.52 -17.64 -5.51
C ALA A 63 -18.96 -16.27 -4.98
N SER A 64 -19.55 -16.18 -3.80
CA SER A 64 -19.96 -14.92 -3.15
C SER A 64 -18.76 -13.97 -2.94
N ALA A 65 -17.59 -14.48 -2.54
CA ALA A 65 -16.36 -13.66 -2.45
C ALA A 65 -15.78 -13.32 -3.82
N TYR A 66 -15.70 -14.30 -4.72
CA TYR A 66 -15.12 -14.11 -6.05
C TYR A 66 -15.92 -13.17 -6.94
N ALA A 67 -17.23 -13.01 -6.73
CA ALA A 67 -18.06 -12.06 -7.45
C ALA A 67 -17.54 -10.61 -7.35
N ARG A 68 -16.95 -10.23 -6.22
CA ARG A 68 -16.37 -8.89 -5.99
C ARG A 68 -15.04 -8.68 -6.73
N ILE A 69 -14.45 -9.74 -7.28
CA ILE A 69 -13.20 -9.68 -8.03
C ILE A 69 -13.44 -9.38 -9.51
N LYS A 70 -14.61 -9.77 -10.08
CA LYS A 70 -14.95 -9.58 -11.51
C LYS A 70 -14.64 -8.18 -12.06
N PRO A 71 -14.89 -7.06 -11.36
CA PRO A 71 -14.55 -5.72 -11.87
C PRO A 71 -13.04 -5.46 -12.05
N ALA A 72 -12.17 -6.30 -11.47
CA ALA A 72 -10.72 -6.19 -11.58
C ALA A 72 -10.08 -7.18 -12.57
N HIS A 73 -10.89 -7.86 -13.37
CA HIS A 73 -10.53 -8.92 -14.32
C HIS A 73 -9.26 -8.58 -15.16
N GLY A 74 -9.15 -7.45 -15.80
CA GLY A 74 -7.94 -7.08 -16.55
C GLY A 74 -6.79 -6.48 -15.71
N ARG A 75 -7.03 -6.16 -14.44
CA ARG A 75 -6.09 -5.46 -13.55
C ARG A 75 -5.27 -6.38 -12.67
N ILE A 76 -5.90 -7.41 -12.05
CA ILE A 76 -5.19 -8.36 -11.19
C ILE A 76 -4.33 -9.27 -12.08
N LYS A 77 -3.02 -9.29 -11.81
CA LYS A 77 -2.02 -10.10 -12.53
C LYS A 77 -1.30 -11.09 -11.63
N ARG A 78 -1.44 -10.93 -10.32
CA ARG A 78 -0.83 -11.77 -9.31
C ARG A 78 -1.86 -12.19 -8.27
N VAL A 79 -1.90 -13.47 -7.94
CA VAL A 79 -2.71 -14.01 -6.86
C VAL A 79 -1.80 -14.71 -5.85
N ILE A 80 -1.78 -14.24 -4.61
CA ILE A 80 -1.11 -14.88 -3.48
C ILE A 80 -2.15 -15.76 -2.80
N LEU A 81 -2.02 -17.08 -2.95
CA LEU A 81 -3.00 -18.06 -2.49
C LEU A 81 -2.44 -18.85 -1.32
N LEU A 82 -2.99 -18.65 -0.13
CA LEU A 82 -2.59 -19.36 1.09
C LEU A 82 -3.68 -20.34 1.53
N GLY A 83 -3.30 -21.55 1.88
CA GLY A 83 -4.22 -22.55 2.43
C GLY A 83 -3.58 -23.42 3.50
N PRO A 84 -4.41 -24.08 4.35
CA PRO A 84 -3.90 -24.98 5.38
C PRO A 84 -3.31 -26.26 4.78
N CYS A 85 -2.46 -26.88 5.56
CA CYS A 85 -1.85 -28.17 5.27
C CYS A 85 -2.72 -29.31 5.85
N HIS A 86 -3.28 -30.17 4.99
CA HIS A 86 -4.13 -31.30 5.42
C HIS A 86 -3.45 -32.65 5.31
N ARG A 87 -2.44 -32.81 4.47
CA ARG A 87 -1.87 -34.09 4.09
C ARG A 87 -0.46 -34.33 4.65
N VAL A 88 0.45 -33.43 4.38
CA VAL A 88 1.85 -33.58 4.76
C VAL A 88 2.25 -32.41 5.65
N ALA A 89 2.55 -32.67 6.91
CA ALA A 89 2.88 -31.62 7.87
C ALA A 89 4.12 -30.81 7.46
N VAL A 90 4.06 -29.52 7.62
CA VAL A 90 5.16 -28.59 7.38
C VAL A 90 5.28 -27.57 8.51
N ASN A 91 6.48 -27.22 8.88
CA ASN A 91 6.77 -26.08 9.79
C ASN A 91 7.02 -24.84 8.94
N GLY A 92 6.21 -23.80 9.15
CA GLY A 92 6.26 -22.58 8.31
C GLY A 92 5.36 -22.70 7.09
N LEU A 93 5.85 -22.17 5.97
CA LEU A 93 5.13 -22.06 4.69
C LEU A 93 5.90 -22.82 3.60
N ALA A 94 5.17 -23.61 2.79
CA ALA A 94 5.75 -24.35 1.68
C ALA A 94 5.42 -23.68 0.33
N LEU A 95 6.47 -23.39 -0.45
CA LEU A 95 6.42 -23.07 -1.86
C LEU A 95 6.41 -24.36 -2.70
N SER A 96 5.83 -24.30 -3.91
CA SER A 96 5.96 -25.36 -4.90
C SER A 96 7.15 -25.11 -5.84
N GLY A 97 7.88 -26.17 -6.16
CA GLY A 97 8.92 -26.19 -7.20
C GLY A 97 8.35 -26.27 -8.61
N ALA A 98 7.05 -26.61 -8.78
CA ALA A 98 6.38 -26.66 -10.08
C ALA A 98 6.38 -25.31 -10.80
N ASP A 99 6.16 -25.31 -12.12
CA ASP A 99 6.02 -24.12 -12.95
C ASP A 99 4.56 -23.71 -13.13
N ALA A 100 3.64 -24.67 -13.00
CA ALA A 100 2.20 -24.45 -13.07
C ALA A 100 1.43 -25.49 -12.25
N PHE A 101 0.19 -25.16 -11.89
CA PHE A 101 -0.81 -26.11 -11.37
C PHE A 101 -1.82 -26.41 -12.48
N ASP A 102 -2.09 -27.70 -12.70
CA ASP A 102 -3.06 -28.14 -13.69
C ASP A 102 -4.49 -27.99 -13.18
N THR A 103 -5.42 -27.73 -14.09
CA THR A 103 -6.88 -27.75 -13.88
C THR A 103 -7.58 -28.28 -15.12
N PRO A 104 -8.83 -28.75 -15.01
CA PRO A 104 -9.62 -29.14 -16.20
C PRO A 104 -9.84 -27.99 -17.20
N LEU A 105 -9.64 -26.72 -16.80
CA LEU A 105 -9.74 -25.52 -17.66
C LEU A 105 -8.39 -25.12 -18.24
N GLY A 106 -7.31 -25.83 -17.93
CA GLY A 106 -5.94 -25.56 -18.35
C GLY A 106 -5.01 -25.23 -17.17
N PRO A 107 -3.70 -25.12 -17.40
CA PRO A 107 -2.72 -24.86 -16.37
C PRO A 107 -2.73 -23.39 -15.94
N VAL A 108 -2.49 -23.15 -14.65
CA VAL A 108 -2.26 -21.81 -14.07
C VAL A 108 -0.78 -21.68 -13.71
N GLU A 109 -0.09 -20.70 -14.30
CA GLU A 109 1.35 -20.48 -14.08
C GLU A 109 1.65 -20.02 -12.65
N ILE A 110 2.77 -20.49 -12.09
CA ILE A 110 3.28 -20.04 -10.79
C ILE A 110 4.12 -18.76 -10.95
N ASP A 111 3.89 -17.77 -10.09
CA ASP A 111 4.67 -16.54 -10.03
C ASP A 111 6.02 -16.77 -9.32
N LYS A 112 7.02 -17.20 -10.10
CA LYS A 112 8.39 -17.42 -9.61
C LYS A 112 9.06 -16.12 -9.14
N ALA A 113 8.68 -14.97 -9.70
CA ALA A 113 9.19 -13.68 -9.26
C ALA A 113 8.68 -13.33 -7.86
N ALA A 114 7.40 -13.58 -7.59
CA ALA A 114 6.87 -13.42 -6.23
C ALA A 114 7.49 -14.43 -5.24
N ALA A 115 7.70 -15.70 -5.66
CA ALA A 115 8.39 -16.70 -4.84
C ALA A 115 9.78 -16.24 -4.40
N ALA A 116 10.54 -15.61 -5.30
CA ALA A 116 11.89 -15.10 -5.00
C ALA A 116 11.91 -13.99 -3.93
N LEU A 117 10.81 -13.22 -3.76
CA LEU A 117 10.75 -12.16 -2.73
C LEU A 117 10.73 -12.69 -1.29
N ILE A 118 10.41 -13.97 -1.11
CA ILE A 118 10.24 -14.60 0.21
C ILE A 118 11.14 -15.82 0.41
N ALA A 119 11.94 -16.21 -0.58
CA ALA A 119 12.75 -17.42 -0.56
C ALA A 119 13.86 -17.41 0.52
N ASP A 120 14.27 -16.24 0.98
CA ASP A 120 15.29 -16.03 2.03
C ASP A 120 14.71 -16.03 3.45
N LEU A 121 13.38 -16.05 3.59
CA LEU A 121 12.74 -16.07 4.91
C LEU A 121 12.88 -17.45 5.57
N PRO A 122 13.32 -17.53 6.85
CA PRO A 122 13.61 -18.80 7.51
C PRO A 122 12.40 -19.71 7.68
N GLN A 123 11.17 -19.15 7.66
CA GLN A 123 9.92 -19.88 7.74
C GLN A 123 9.39 -20.36 6.38
N VAL A 124 10.07 -20.04 5.27
CA VAL A 124 9.66 -20.41 3.90
C VAL A 124 10.61 -21.45 3.33
N GLN A 125 10.06 -22.50 2.73
CA GLN A 125 10.86 -23.55 2.06
C GLN A 125 10.13 -24.07 0.82
N VAL A 126 10.85 -24.60 -0.15
CA VAL A 126 10.25 -25.38 -1.25
C VAL A 126 10.02 -26.79 -0.75
N PHE A 127 8.74 -27.25 -0.80
CA PHE A 127 8.38 -28.58 -0.31
C PHE A 127 7.18 -29.13 -1.09
N ASP A 128 7.46 -29.76 -2.24
CA ASP A 128 6.46 -30.21 -3.20
C ASP A 128 5.53 -31.28 -2.68
N GLU A 129 5.98 -32.14 -1.75
CA GLU A 129 5.16 -33.18 -1.15
C GLU A 129 3.93 -32.62 -0.42
N THR A 130 4.03 -31.40 0.14
CA THR A 130 2.87 -30.74 0.77
C THR A 130 1.82 -30.30 -0.25
N HIS A 131 2.23 -30.05 -1.49
CA HIS A 131 1.36 -29.62 -2.57
C HIS A 131 0.73 -30.80 -3.33
N ALA A 132 1.43 -31.94 -3.38
CA ALA A 132 1.09 -33.06 -4.29
C ALA A 132 -0.35 -33.53 -4.17
N GLN A 133 -0.89 -33.65 -2.94
CA GLN A 133 -2.25 -34.12 -2.65
C GLN A 133 -3.08 -33.10 -1.86
N GLU A 134 -2.62 -31.84 -1.79
CA GLU A 134 -3.33 -30.78 -1.07
C GLU A 134 -4.42 -30.16 -1.94
N HIS A 135 -5.62 -30.08 -1.41
CA HIS A 135 -6.80 -29.58 -2.10
C HIS A 135 -7.13 -28.12 -1.76
N SER A 136 -6.68 -27.62 -0.59
CA SER A 136 -7.07 -26.32 -0.09
C SER A 136 -6.70 -25.14 -1.00
N LEU A 137 -5.69 -25.31 -1.87
CA LEU A 137 -5.29 -24.31 -2.87
C LEU A 137 -5.95 -24.60 -4.23
N GLU A 138 -5.98 -25.88 -4.64
CA GLU A 138 -6.42 -26.29 -5.97
C GLU A 138 -7.86 -25.89 -6.28
N VAL A 139 -8.76 -26.02 -5.33
CA VAL A 139 -10.19 -25.74 -5.53
C VAL A 139 -10.50 -24.27 -5.82
N HIS A 140 -9.57 -23.36 -5.55
CA HIS A 140 -9.71 -21.93 -5.85
C HIS A 140 -9.38 -21.59 -7.30
N LEU A 141 -8.55 -22.40 -7.97
CA LEU A 141 -8.05 -22.08 -9.32
C LEU A 141 -9.17 -21.93 -10.35
N PRO A 142 -10.18 -22.82 -10.44
CA PRO A 142 -11.26 -22.64 -11.39
C PRO A 142 -12.09 -21.37 -11.14
N PHE A 143 -12.32 -20.97 -9.89
CA PHE A 143 -12.97 -19.70 -9.59
C PHE A 143 -12.13 -18.51 -10.05
N LEU A 144 -10.82 -18.52 -9.78
CA LEU A 144 -9.90 -17.48 -10.24
C LEU A 144 -9.91 -17.36 -11.78
N MET A 145 -9.82 -18.48 -12.48
CA MET A 145 -9.88 -18.52 -13.95
C MET A 145 -11.20 -18.00 -14.52
N SER A 146 -12.30 -18.13 -13.77
CA SER A 146 -13.62 -17.63 -14.21
C SER A 146 -13.82 -16.13 -14.00
N VAL A 147 -12.98 -15.46 -13.21
CA VAL A 147 -13.07 -14.01 -12.89
C VAL A 147 -11.86 -13.20 -13.29
N LEU A 148 -10.73 -13.82 -13.60
CA LEU A 148 -9.48 -13.19 -14.03
C LEU A 148 -9.03 -13.75 -15.37
N ASP A 149 -8.36 -12.94 -16.18
CA ASP A 149 -7.78 -13.38 -17.45
C ASP A 149 -6.35 -13.89 -17.28
N ASP A 150 -5.39 -13.05 -17.61
CA ASP A 150 -3.96 -13.35 -17.59
C ASP A 150 -3.38 -13.03 -16.21
N PHE A 151 -3.26 -14.05 -15.35
CA PHE A 151 -2.70 -13.94 -14.01
C PHE A 151 -1.77 -15.11 -13.69
N LYS A 152 -0.89 -14.90 -12.71
CA LYS A 152 -0.05 -15.94 -12.12
C LYS A 152 -0.43 -16.13 -10.65
N VAL A 153 -0.28 -17.37 -10.16
CA VAL A 153 -0.56 -17.71 -8.77
C VAL A 153 0.74 -17.99 -8.03
N LEU A 154 0.85 -17.52 -6.78
CA LEU A 154 1.84 -18.01 -5.83
C LEU A 154 1.13 -18.87 -4.78
N PRO A 155 1.14 -20.21 -4.92
CA PRO A 155 0.51 -21.13 -3.97
C PRO A 155 1.41 -21.33 -2.76
N LEU A 156 0.86 -21.15 -1.56
CA LEU A 156 1.53 -21.30 -0.27
C LEU A 156 0.75 -22.25 0.64
N VAL A 157 1.25 -23.45 0.88
CA VAL A 157 0.71 -24.32 1.92
C VAL A 157 1.26 -23.87 3.27
N VAL A 158 0.37 -23.53 4.19
CA VAL A 158 0.71 -23.03 5.53
C VAL A 158 0.48 -24.11 6.57
N GLY A 159 1.57 -24.56 7.17
CA GLY A 159 1.55 -25.51 8.29
C GLY A 159 1.66 -24.83 9.64
N GLN A 160 2.48 -25.38 10.53
CA GLN A 160 2.71 -24.74 11.84
C GLN A 160 3.53 -23.46 11.68
N ALA A 161 2.85 -22.34 11.66
CA ALA A 161 3.44 -21.02 11.58
C ALA A 161 2.78 -20.06 12.59
N THR A 162 3.56 -19.15 13.15
CA THR A 162 3.01 -18.08 13.98
C THR A 162 2.29 -17.05 13.12
N THR A 163 1.33 -16.35 13.71
CA THR A 163 0.64 -15.21 13.07
C THR A 163 1.63 -14.15 12.55
N GLY A 164 2.77 -13.97 13.25
CA GLY A 164 3.83 -13.05 12.83
C GLY A 164 4.56 -13.50 11.58
N GLN A 165 4.92 -14.77 11.49
CA GLN A 165 5.62 -15.36 10.33
C GLN A 165 4.77 -15.29 9.05
N VAL A 166 3.48 -15.59 9.15
CA VAL A 166 2.57 -15.47 7.99
C VAL A 166 2.36 -14.00 7.62
N ALA A 167 2.20 -13.11 8.60
CA ALA A 167 2.05 -11.67 8.34
C ALA A 167 3.29 -11.08 7.65
N GLU A 168 4.50 -11.49 8.05
CA GLU A 168 5.76 -11.07 7.41
C GLU A 168 5.84 -11.50 5.94
N VAL A 169 5.45 -12.75 5.64
CA VAL A 169 5.36 -13.24 4.26
C VAL A 169 4.37 -12.43 3.44
N LEU A 170 3.18 -12.18 3.98
CA LEU A 170 2.15 -11.37 3.32
C LEU A 170 2.57 -9.91 3.13
N GLU A 171 3.31 -9.32 4.07
CA GLU A 171 3.85 -7.97 3.95
C GLU A 171 4.79 -7.85 2.75
N LYS A 172 5.76 -8.77 2.60
CA LYS A 172 6.67 -8.81 1.44
C LYS A 172 5.95 -9.04 0.11
N LEU A 173 4.81 -9.74 0.12
CA LEU A 173 4.01 -10.07 -1.06
C LEU A 173 2.82 -9.14 -1.30
N TRP A 174 2.64 -8.09 -0.49
CA TRP A 174 1.42 -7.28 -0.49
C TRP A 174 1.10 -6.70 -1.87
N GLY A 175 2.10 -6.15 -2.55
CA GLY A 175 1.96 -5.56 -3.89
C GLY A 175 0.94 -4.42 -3.96
N GLY A 176 0.71 -3.93 -5.17
CA GLY A 176 -0.27 -2.89 -5.48
C GLY A 176 -1.66 -3.46 -5.89
N PRO A 177 -2.43 -2.69 -6.66
CA PRO A 177 -3.78 -3.08 -7.11
C PRO A 177 -3.78 -4.24 -8.12
N GLU A 178 -2.63 -4.64 -8.63
CA GLU A 178 -2.43 -5.82 -9.49
C GLU A 178 -2.33 -7.12 -8.70
N THR A 179 -2.22 -7.08 -7.37
CA THR A 179 -2.03 -8.22 -6.48
C THR A 179 -3.28 -8.47 -5.65
N LEU A 180 -3.83 -9.68 -5.73
CA LEU A 180 -4.91 -10.19 -4.88
C LEU A 180 -4.37 -11.21 -3.88
N ILE A 181 -4.80 -11.16 -2.64
CA ILE A 181 -4.53 -12.17 -1.62
C ILE A 181 -5.78 -13.02 -1.43
N VAL A 182 -5.62 -14.35 -1.49
CA VAL A 182 -6.69 -15.32 -1.24
C VAL A 182 -6.27 -16.22 -0.08
N VAL A 183 -7.06 -16.23 0.97
CA VAL A 183 -6.89 -17.18 2.10
C VAL A 183 -7.99 -18.21 2.06
N SER A 184 -7.57 -19.46 2.01
CA SER A 184 -8.43 -20.62 1.95
C SER A 184 -8.74 -21.14 3.34
N SER A 185 -10.01 -21.22 3.72
CA SER A 185 -10.42 -21.79 5.02
C SER A 185 -11.87 -22.22 5.04
N ASP A 186 -12.12 -23.46 5.44
CA ASP A 186 -13.42 -23.86 5.99
C ASP A 186 -13.46 -23.51 7.50
N LEU A 187 -14.65 -23.52 8.11
CA LEU A 187 -14.88 -23.19 9.50
C LEU A 187 -14.94 -24.45 10.39
N SER A 188 -16.02 -24.61 11.20
CA SER A 188 -16.17 -25.79 12.06
C SER A 188 -16.41 -27.08 11.27
N HIS A 189 -16.02 -28.23 11.84
CA HIS A 189 -16.11 -29.50 11.15
C HIS A 189 -16.87 -30.54 11.98
N TYR A 190 -17.80 -31.22 11.29
CA TYR A 190 -18.45 -32.44 11.75
C TYR A 190 -19.22 -32.30 13.05
N LEU A 191 -19.75 -31.14 13.35
CA LEU A 191 -20.68 -30.88 14.47
C LEU A 191 -22.14 -30.95 13.98
N ASP A 192 -23.07 -31.05 14.94
CA ASP A 192 -24.48 -30.81 14.63
C ASP A 192 -24.71 -29.37 14.18
N TYR A 193 -25.81 -29.13 13.49
CA TYR A 193 -26.11 -27.87 12.82
C TYR A 193 -26.06 -26.63 13.77
N ASP A 194 -26.64 -26.73 14.96
CA ASP A 194 -26.72 -25.58 15.87
C ASP A 194 -25.39 -25.30 16.55
N SER A 195 -24.69 -26.35 16.99
CA SER A 195 -23.34 -26.25 17.56
C SER A 195 -22.34 -25.66 16.55
N ALA A 196 -22.42 -26.07 15.27
CA ALA A 196 -21.60 -25.53 14.19
C ALA A 196 -21.85 -24.03 13.99
N ARG A 197 -23.15 -23.64 13.91
CA ARG A 197 -23.51 -22.21 13.74
C ARG A 197 -22.99 -21.34 14.87
N ASP A 198 -23.03 -21.79 16.11
CA ASP A 198 -22.54 -21.04 17.27
C ASP A 198 -21.03 -20.82 17.21
N ILE A 199 -20.27 -21.83 16.79
CA ILE A 199 -18.82 -21.72 16.62
C ILE A 199 -18.49 -20.82 15.43
N ASP A 200 -19.16 -21.03 14.30
CA ASP A 200 -18.93 -20.28 13.06
C ASP A 200 -19.24 -18.79 13.24
N GLN A 201 -20.32 -18.45 13.95
CA GLN A 201 -20.62 -17.07 14.30
C GLN A 201 -19.57 -16.43 15.21
N ARG A 202 -18.99 -17.17 16.17
CA ARG A 202 -17.89 -16.67 17.00
C ARG A 202 -16.63 -16.42 16.16
N THR A 203 -16.32 -17.34 15.25
CA THR A 203 -15.21 -17.20 14.31
C THR A 203 -15.43 -16.00 13.38
N CYS A 204 -16.64 -15.85 12.84
CA CYS A 204 -17.03 -14.71 12.01
C CYS A 204 -16.77 -13.36 12.75
N ARG A 205 -17.26 -13.22 13.99
CA ARG A 205 -17.02 -12.02 14.80
C ARG A 205 -15.54 -11.77 15.09
N ALA A 206 -14.75 -12.84 15.25
CA ALA A 206 -13.30 -12.72 15.44
C ALA A 206 -12.61 -12.20 14.17
N ILE A 207 -13.05 -12.64 12.98
CA ILE A 207 -12.58 -12.18 11.68
C ILE A 207 -12.95 -10.71 11.47
N GLU A 208 -14.21 -10.34 11.68
CA GLU A 208 -14.70 -8.95 11.56
C GLU A 208 -13.97 -7.97 12.50
N ALA A 209 -13.62 -8.47 13.71
CA ALA A 209 -12.86 -7.69 14.69
C ALA A 209 -11.33 -7.68 14.46
N LEU A 210 -10.84 -8.34 13.39
CA LEU A 210 -9.40 -8.52 13.12
C LEU A 210 -8.65 -9.06 14.36
N ALA A 211 -9.23 -10.08 15.03
CA ALA A 211 -8.77 -10.62 16.31
C ALA A 211 -8.38 -12.11 16.17
N PRO A 212 -7.22 -12.46 15.60
CA PRO A 212 -6.80 -13.83 15.35
C PRO A 212 -6.77 -14.70 16.61
N ASP A 213 -6.42 -14.13 17.75
CA ASP A 213 -6.34 -14.84 19.02
C ASP A 213 -7.71 -15.33 19.56
N ARG A 214 -8.81 -14.83 18.99
CA ARG A 214 -10.18 -15.27 19.33
C ARG A 214 -10.67 -16.43 18.47
N ILE A 215 -9.91 -16.84 17.45
CA ILE A 215 -10.26 -18.00 16.62
C ILE A 215 -9.79 -19.26 17.36
N SER A 216 -10.76 -20.12 17.73
CA SER A 216 -10.45 -21.38 18.40
C SER A 216 -9.77 -22.39 17.47
N ASN A 217 -9.12 -23.41 18.06
CA ASN A 217 -8.47 -24.46 17.29
C ASN A 217 -9.43 -25.27 16.40
N HIS A 218 -10.73 -25.24 16.72
CA HIS A 218 -11.80 -25.93 15.97
C HIS A 218 -12.66 -24.95 15.17
N GLY A 219 -12.32 -23.65 15.18
CA GLY A 219 -13.11 -22.61 14.53
C GLY A 219 -12.82 -22.43 13.04
N ALA A 220 -11.62 -22.81 12.59
CA ALA A 220 -11.22 -22.70 11.17
C ALA A 220 -10.02 -23.61 10.90
N CYS A 221 -10.06 -24.41 9.80
CA CYS A 221 -8.90 -25.21 9.38
C CYS A 221 -7.75 -24.31 8.91
N GLY A 222 -8.06 -23.21 8.24
CA GLY A 222 -7.12 -22.20 7.78
C GLY A 222 -6.69 -21.17 8.85
N ARG A 223 -6.81 -21.47 10.15
CA ARG A 223 -6.52 -20.51 11.23
C ARG A 223 -5.13 -19.89 11.18
N PHE A 224 -4.11 -20.61 10.67
CA PHE A 224 -2.75 -20.09 10.56
C PHE A 224 -2.62 -19.04 9.43
N PRO A 225 -2.96 -19.35 8.15
CA PRO A 225 -2.94 -18.34 7.11
C PRO A 225 -3.91 -17.18 7.40
N LEU A 226 -5.11 -17.47 7.91
CA LEU A 226 -6.09 -16.47 8.32
C LEU A 226 -5.56 -15.56 9.43
N GLY A 227 -4.89 -16.12 10.46
CA GLY A 227 -4.30 -15.34 11.54
C GLY A 227 -3.28 -14.32 11.04
N GLY A 228 -2.42 -14.69 10.09
CA GLY A 228 -1.46 -13.79 9.46
C GLY A 228 -2.13 -12.65 8.71
N LEU A 229 -3.18 -12.97 7.90
CA LEU A 229 -3.96 -11.96 7.20
C LEU A 229 -4.63 -10.99 8.19
N LEU A 230 -5.29 -11.50 9.24
CA LEU A 230 -5.97 -10.65 10.24
C LEU A 230 -5.00 -9.71 10.97
N LYS A 231 -3.80 -10.21 11.33
CA LYS A 231 -2.77 -9.40 11.96
C LYS A 231 -2.33 -8.26 11.05
N LEU A 232 -2.06 -8.56 9.78
CA LEU A 232 -1.61 -7.56 8.82
C LEU A 232 -2.73 -6.58 8.46
N ALA A 233 -3.95 -7.08 8.24
CA ALA A 233 -5.13 -6.25 7.98
C ALA A 233 -5.40 -5.26 9.12
N LYS A 234 -5.22 -5.69 10.38
CA LYS A 234 -5.33 -4.81 11.55
C LYS A 234 -4.25 -3.72 11.54
N ALA A 235 -3.00 -4.09 11.25
CA ALA A 235 -1.89 -3.13 11.17
C ALA A 235 -2.12 -2.09 10.06
N LYS A 236 -2.70 -2.52 8.92
CA LYS A 236 -3.01 -1.65 7.77
C LYS A 236 -4.37 -0.93 7.88
N GLY A 237 -5.06 -1.01 9.01
CA GLY A 237 -6.34 -0.33 9.22
C GLY A 237 -7.44 -0.75 8.25
N MET A 238 -7.40 -1.99 7.75
CA MET A 238 -8.38 -2.51 6.80
C MET A 238 -9.74 -2.72 7.44
N THR A 239 -10.79 -2.70 6.62
CA THR A 239 -12.14 -3.09 7.01
C THR A 239 -12.48 -4.46 6.45
N VAL A 240 -13.35 -5.18 7.15
CA VAL A 240 -13.80 -6.52 6.77
C VAL A 240 -15.31 -6.52 6.54
N GLU A 241 -15.73 -7.11 5.42
CA GLU A 241 -17.14 -7.34 5.08
C GLU A 241 -17.39 -8.85 5.04
N THR A 242 -18.34 -9.35 5.84
CA THR A 242 -18.84 -10.73 5.72
C THR A 242 -19.86 -10.78 4.58
N VAL A 243 -19.57 -11.57 3.54
CA VAL A 243 -20.43 -11.68 2.35
C VAL A 243 -21.41 -12.85 2.51
N ASP A 244 -20.90 -13.99 2.98
CA ASP A 244 -21.69 -15.20 3.12
C ASP A 244 -21.23 -15.99 4.34
N LEU A 245 -22.19 -16.61 5.03
CA LEU A 245 -21.94 -17.52 6.16
C LEU A 245 -23.03 -18.58 6.15
N ARG A 246 -22.64 -19.81 5.83
CA ARG A 246 -23.50 -20.99 5.70
C ARG A 246 -22.75 -22.23 6.21
N ASN A 247 -23.42 -23.37 6.24
CA ASN A 247 -22.79 -24.67 6.42
C ASN A 247 -23.30 -25.68 5.41
N SER A 248 -22.72 -26.90 5.39
CA SER A 248 -23.13 -27.94 4.44
C SER A 248 -24.60 -28.35 4.57
N GLY A 249 -25.22 -28.18 5.73
CA GLY A 249 -26.66 -28.44 5.96
C GLY A 249 -27.58 -27.34 5.37
N ASP A 250 -27.04 -26.24 4.95
CA ASP A 250 -27.73 -25.18 4.21
C ASP A 250 -27.59 -25.34 2.68
N THR A 251 -26.73 -26.27 2.25
CA THR A 251 -26.46 -26.56 0.84
C THR A 251 -26.84 -28.00 0.49
N ALA A 252 -25.91 -28.93 0.38
CA ALA A 252 -26.15 -30.27 -0.12
C ALA A 252 -26.01 -31.39 0.95
N GLY A 253 -25.59 -31.02 2.18
CA GLY A 253 -25.32 -32.00 3.25
C GLY A 253 -26.46 -32.20 4.23
N PRO A 254 -26.41 -33.30 5.03
CA PRO A 254 -27.32 -33.52 6.14
C PRO A 254 -27.01 -32.54 7.29
N ARG A 255 -27.95 -32.35 8.23
CA ARG A 255 -27.81 -31.41 9.35
C ARG A 255 -27.26 -32.00 10.65
N ASP A 256 -27.15 -33.30 10.73
CA ASP A 256 -26.61 -33.97 11.89
C ASP A 256 -25.11 -33.90 12.01
N ARG A 257 -24.42 -33.59 10.89
CA ARG A 257 -22.99 -33.51 10.82
C ARG A 257 -22.54 -32.57 9.70
N VAL A 258 -22.32 -31.29 10.04
CA VAL A 258 -22.04 -30.23 9.06
C VAL A 258 -20.61 -29.74 9.10
N VAL A 259 -20.20 -29.05 8.01
CA VAL A 259 -18.98 -28.24 7.92
C VAL A 259 -19.39 -26.81 7.66
N GLY A 260 -18.82 -25.86 8.41
CA GLY A 260 -19.07 -24.42 8.27
C GLY A 260 -18.28 -23.79 7.12
N TYR A 261 -18.90 -22.85 6.42
CA TYR A 261 -18.34 -22.11 5.31
C TYR A 261 -18.58 -20.62 5.47
N GLY A 262 -17.59 -19.81 5.16
CA GLY A 262 -17.75 -18.37 5.18
C GLY A 262 -16.91 -17.66 4.11
N SER A 263 -17.36 -16.48 3.73
CA SER A 263 -16.67 -15.61 2.77
C SER A 263 -16.55 -14.20 3.32
N TRP A 264 -15.33 -13.66 3.28
CA TRP A 264 -15.01 -12.32 3.76
C TRP A 264 -14.18 -11.56 2.73
N LEU A 265 -14.41 -10.26 2.68
CA LEU A 265 -13.69 -9.31 1.86
C LEU A 265 -12.93 -8.34 2.76
N PHE A 266 -11.66 -8.14 2.45
CA PHE A 266 -10.78 -7.23 3.17
C PHE A 266 -10.51 -6.03 2.28
N MET A 267 -10.99 -4.87 2.71
CA MET A 267 -10.90 -3.62 1.97
C MET A 267 -9.78 -2.75 2.55
N GLU A 268 -8.87 -2.30 1.69
CA GLU A 268 -7.94 -1.24 2.07
C GLU A 268 -8.75 0.03 2.37
N ASN A 269 -8.39 0.69 3.47
CA ASN A 269 -8.93 2.01 3.75
C ASN A 269 -8.14 3.01 2.90
N PRO A 270 -8.76 3.72 1.92
CA PRO A 270 -8.05 4.70 1.11
C PRO A 270 -7.34 5.76 1.94
N ALA A 271 -7.90 6.13 3.10
CA ALA A 271 -7.28 7.09 4.00
C ALA A 271 -6.04 6.52 4.72
N ALA A 272 -6.00 5.21 5.00
CA ALA A 272 -4.84 4.55 5.61
C ALA A 272 -3.70 4.37 4.59
N ALA A 273 -4.01 4.00 3.34
CA ALA A 273 -3.04 3.90 2.26
C ALA A 273 -2.37 5.25 1.97
N VAL A 274 -3.15 6.34 1.98
CA VAL A 274 -2.62 7.71 1.85
C VAL A 274 -1.73 8.07 3.05
N GLN A 275 -2.05 7.61 4.27
CA GLN A 275 -1.20 7.85 5.45
C GLN A 275 0.12 7.05 5.41
N GLU A 276 0.13 5.82 4.89
CA GLU A 276 1.38 5.05 4.73
C GLU A 276 2.30 5.67 3.68
N GLU A 277 1.78 6.06 2.49
CA GLU A 277 2.55 6.79 1.49
C GLU A 277 3.11 8.11 2.02
N GLU A 278 2.33 8.85 2.81
CA GLU A 278 2.77 10.11 3.41
C GLU A 278 3.82 9.94 4.49
N THR A 279 3.71 8.90 5.31
CA THR A 279 4.72 8.56 6.32
C THR A 279 6.03 8.16 5.64
N ASP A 280 5.95 7.47 4.52
CA ASP A 280 7.08 7.08 3.72
C ASP A 280 7.73 8.30 3.02
N PHE A 281 6.95 9.23 2.43
CA PHE A 281 7.47 10.46 1.85
C PHE A 281 8.16 11.37 2.86
N ALA A 282 7.62 11.50 4.06
CA ALA A 282 8.26 12.24 5.15
C ALA A 282 9.59 11.59 5.57
N ALA A 283 9.60 10.25 5.74
CA ALA A 283 10.80 9.50 6.08
C ALA A 283 11.85 9.58 4.96
N GLN A 284 11.44 9.47 3.71
CA GLN A 284 12.32 9.60 2.54
C GLN A 284 12.93 11.02 2.45
N THR A 285 12.13 12.08 2.65
CA THR A 285 12.62 13.47 2.62
C THR A 285 13.61 13.73 3.75
N LYS A 286 13.32 13.22 4.96
CA LYS A 286 14.22 13.28 6.09
C LYS A 286 15.52 12.53 5.85
N ALA A 287 15.47 11.32 5.29
CA ALA A 287 16.63 10.52 4.94
C ALA A 287 17.47 11.17 3.83
N LEU A 288 16.84 11.84 2.85
CA LEU A 288 17.52 12.59 1.81
C LEU A 288 18.31 13.76 2.42
N LEU A 289 17.71 14.54 3.30
CA LEU A 289 18.41 15.65 3.98
C LEU A 289 19.50 15.16 4.94
N ALA A 290 19.29 14.06 5.63
CA ALA A 290 20.33 13.46 6.48
C ALA A 290 21.57 13.05 5.69
N ARG A 291 21.41 12.62 4.42
CA ARG A 291 22.52 12.23 3.53
C ARG A 291 23.15 13.38 2.79
N HIS A 292 22.36 14.35 2.38
CA HIS A 292 22.76 15.37 1.41
C HIS A 292 22.55 16.82 1.86
N GLY A 293 22.10 17.06 3.09
CA GLY A 293 21.84 18.41 3.61
C GLY A 293 23.05 19.34 3.49
N ASP A 294 24.23 18.87 3.87
CA ASP A 294 25.49 19.61 3.74
C ASP A 294 25.79 20.00 2.28
N THR A 295 25.61 19.05 1.37
CA THR A 295 25.84 19.28 -0.08
C THR A 295 24.88 20.34 -0.61
N LEU A 296 23.62 20.29 -0.24
CA LEU A 296 22.60 21.25 -0.68
C LEU A 296 22.86 22.65 -0.11
N LEU A 297 23.22 22.74 1.17
CA LEU A 297 23.55 24.02 1.82
C LEU A 297 24.78 24.67 1.17
N ARG A 298 25.83 23.91 0.91
CA ARG A 298 27.04 24.43 0.23
C ARG A 298 26.78 24.83 -1.23
N LEU A 299 25.92 24.07 -1.93
CA LEU A 299 25.47 24.44 -3.27
C LEU A 299 24.70 25.76 -3.25
N ALA A 300 23.78 25.94 -2.28
CA ALA A 300 23.05 27.20 -2.13
C ALA A 300 23.98 28.41 -1.86
N ALA A 301 24.95 28.24 -0.94
CA ALA A 301 25.94 29.24 -0.65
C ALA A 301 26.79 29.58 -1.90
N SER A 302 27.29 28.56 -2.60
CA SER A 302 28.06 28.73 -3.84
C SER A 302 27.27 29.45 -4.94
N SER A 303 25.95 29.21 -5.03
CA SER A 303 25.08 29.89 -5.99
C SER A 303 24.88 31.37 -5.64
N ILE A 304 24.81 31.69 -4.36
CA ILE A 304 24.74 33.08 -3.87
C ILE A 304 26.07 33.82 -4.17
N GLU A 305 27.23 33.22 -3.84
CA GLU A 305 28.55 33.75 -4.13
C GLU A 305 28.76 33.95 -5.64
N HIS A 306 28.35 32.97 -6.46
CA HIS A 306 28.38 33.11 -7.91
C HIS A 306 27.49 34.24 -8.39
N GLY A 307 26.31 34.42 -7.77
CA GLY A 307 25.39 35.52 -8.04
C GLY A 307 25.97 36.89 -7.72
N LEU A 308 26.72 37.03 -6.60
CA LEU A 308 27.45 38.26 -6.25
C LEU A 308 28.51 38.60 -7.30
N ALA A 309 29.19 37.58 -7.86
CA ALA A 309 30.25 37.78 -8.83
C ALA A 309 29.76 38.02 -10.27
N THR A 310 28.66 37.35 -10.67
CA THR A 310 28.24 37.27 -12.09
C THR A 310 26.83 37.79 -12.37
N GLY A 311 26.01 38.00 -11.36
CA GLY A 311 24.59 38.34 -11.51
C GLY A 311 23.72 37.20 -12.02
N GLN A 312 24.19 35.94 -11.99
CA GLN A 312 23.47 34.76 -12.45
C GLN A 312 23.53 33.64 -11.40
N PRO A 313 22.52 32.72 -11.35
CA PRO A 313 22.58 31.55 -10.51
C PRO A 313 23.67 30.58 -11.00
N LEU A 314 24.26 29.82 -10.08
CA LEU A 314 25.14 28.71 -10.41
C LEU A 314 24.33 27.59 -11.03
N MET A 315 24.77 27.06 -12.16
CA MET A 315 24.17 25.86 -12.76
C MET A 315 24.92 24.61 -12.27
N PRO A 316 24.27 23.70 -11.56
CA PRO A 316 24.90 22.47 -11.05
C PRO A 316 25.39 21.54 -12.18
N ASP A 317 26.53 20.90 -11.95
CA ASP A 317 27.00 19.81 -12.80
C ASP A 317 26.34 18.47 -12.38
N PHE A 318 25.59 17.85 -13.28
CA PHE A 318 24.92 16.59 -13.04
C PHE A 318 25.78 15.35 -13.27
N ALA A 319 26.97 15.51 -13.89
CA ALA A 319 27.83 14.35 -14.21
C ALA A 319 28.35 13.63 -12.95
N THR A 320 28.45 14.36 -11.84
CA THR A 320 28.94 13.85 -10.54
C THR A 320 27.88 13.85 -9.46
N ALA A 321 26.64 14.25 -9.78
CA ALA A 321 25.56 14.40 -8.81
C ALA A 321 24.99 13.04 -8.38
N PRO A 322 24.69 12.82 -7.08
CA PRO A 322 23.90 11.68 -6.65
C PRO A 322 22.54 11.64 -7.36
N GLY A 323 22.10 10.43 -7.76
CA GLY A 323 20.89 10.26 -8.58
C GLY A 323 19.59 10.78 -7.93
N ASP A 324 19.48 10.70 -6.61
CA ASP A 324 18.35 11.22 -5.83
C ASP A 324 18.27 12.75 -5.81
N LEU A 325 19.41 13.45 -5.94
CA LEU A 325 19.46 14.90 -6.08
C LEU A 325 19.23 15.40 -7.51
N ALA A 326 19.43 14.54 -8.51
CA ALA A 326 19.08 14.80 -9.91
C ALA A 326 17.59 14.60 -10.20
N ALA A 327 16.85 13.93 -9.31
CA ALA A 327 15.40 13.75 -9.42
C ALA A 327 14.67 15.09 -9.26
N PRO A 328 13.46 15.24 -9.85
CA PRO A 328 12.61 16.43 -9.63
C PRO A 328 12.33 16.62 -8.14
N GLY A 329 12.55 17.83 -7.63
CA GLY A 329 12.33 18.21 -6.25
C GLY A 329 11.87 19.65 -6.11
N ALA A 330 11.34 20.00 -4.95
CA ALA A 330 10.92 21.36 -4.62
C ALA A 330 11.52 21.79 -3.28
N CYS A 331 12.02 23.00 -3.21
CA CYS A 331 12.57 23.53 -1.97
C CYS A 331 12.29 25.03 -1.79
N PHE A 332 12.40 25.47 -0.55
CA PHE A 332 12.49 26.90 -0.20
C PHE A 332 13.87 27.17 0.40
N VAL A 333 14.47 28.26 -0.01
CA VAL A 333 15.73 28.75 0.55
C VAL A 333 15.47 30.03 1.34
N THR A 334 15.87 30.01 2.61
CA THR A 334 15.70 31.16 3.52
C THR A 334 17.03 31.68 3.98
N LEU A 335 17.18 32.98 3.89
CA LEU A 335 18.32 33.76 4.40
C LEU A 335 17.87 34.54 5.63
N LYS A 336 18.63 34.47 6.71
CA LYS A 336 18.43 35.32 7.88
C LYS A 336 19.69 36.07 8.20
N LYS A 337 19.59 37.37 8.48
CA LYS A 337 20.68 38.21 8.95
C LYS A 337 20.43 38.52 10.42
N ASN A 338 21.37 38.14 11.30
CA ASN A 338 21.22 38.32 12.74
C ASN A 338 19.88 37.75 13.28
N GLY A 339 19.45 36.59 12.78
CA GLY A 339 18.21 35.92 13.14
C GLY A 339 16.93 36.48 12.49
N GLN A 340 17.02 37.63 11.77
CA GLN A 340 15.88 38.25 11.08
C GLN A 340 15.79 37.81 9.63
N LEU A 341 14.57 37.64 9.09
CA LEU A 341 14.39 37.29 7.70
C LEU A 341 15.08 38.32 6.78
N ARG A 342 15.92 37.83 5.83
CA ARG A 342 16.65 38.64 4.84
C ARG A 342 16.28 38.27 3.40
N GLY A 343 15.70 37.10 3.18
CA GLY A 343 15.19 36.63 1.89
C GLY A 343 14.63 35.23 2.03
N CYS A 344 13.57 34.92 1.26
CA CYS A 344 12.97 33.58 1.23
C CYS A 344 12.24 33.39 -0.10
N ILE A 345 12.76 32.52 -0.94
CA ILE A 345 12.16 32.13 -2.22
C ILE A 345 12.19 30.61 -2.35
N GLY A 346 11.20 30.06 -3.03
CA GLY A 346 11.13 28.64 -3.28
C GLY A 346 10.11 28.24 -4.33
N SER A 347 10.15 26.97 -4.67
CA SER A 347 9.24 26.32 -5.60
C SER A 347 8.19 25.55 -4.84
N PRO A 348 6.89 25.79 -5.09
CA PRO A 348 5.82 25.06 -4.40
C PRO A 348 5.63 23.63 -4.93
N GLU A 349 6.22 23.31 -6.07
CA GLU A 349 6.11 22.02 -6.76
C GLU A 349 7.42 21.63 -7.42
N ALA A 350 7.67 20.33 -7.45
CA ALA A 350 8.80 19.74 -8.17
C ALA A 350 8.58 19.86 -9.69
N HIS A 351 9.37 20.70 -10.35
CA HIS A 351 9.31 20.91 -11.81
C HIS A 351 10.68 20.86 -12.48
N ARG A 352 11.75 20.72 -11.70
CA ARG A 352 13.14 20.60 -12.15
C ARG A 352 13.95 19.79 -11.12
N PRO A 353 15.15 19.31 -11.46
CA PRO A 353 16.02 18.61 -10.51
C PRO A 353 16.24 19.39 -9.23
N LEU A 354 16.27 18.70 -8.07
CA LEU A 354 16.41 19.34 -6.74
C LEU A 354 17.66 20.21 -6.64
N LEU A 355 18.80 19.77 -7.19
CA LEU A 355 20.02 20.59 -7.24
C LEU A 355 19.81 21.92 -7.95
N THR A 356 19.14 21.89 -9.11
CA THR A 356 18.83 23.12 -9.85
C THR A 356 17.87 23.99 -9.07
N ASP A 357 16.87 23.37 -8.43
CA ASP A 357 15.87 24.10 -7.64
C ASP A 357 16.53 24.83 -6.47
N VAL A 358 17.44 24.17 -5.74
CA VAL A 358 18.21 24.78 -4.65
C VAL A 358 19.07 25.93 -5.15
N ALA A 359 19.86 25.74 -6.21
CA ALA A 359 20.75 26.76 -6.72
C ALA A 359 20.02 28.03 -7.21
N VAL A 360 18.93 27.83 -7.96
CA VAL A 360 18.11 28.91 -8.49
C VAL A 360 17.36 29.65 -7.38
N ASN A 361 16.78 28.92 -6.43
CA ASN A 361 16.04 29.53 -5.32
C ASN A 361 16.97 30.24 -4.32
N ALA A 362 18.19 29.72 -4.11
CA ALA A 362 19.21 30.41 -3.32
C ALA A 362 19.59 31.78 -3.92
N TYR A 363 19.90 31.80 -5.22
CA TYR A 363 20.12 33.05 -5.97
C TYR A 363 18.90 33.98 -5.87
N ALA A 364 17.69 33.44 -6.09
CA ALA A 364 16.48 34.24 -6.05
C ALA A 364 16.19 34.82 -4.65
N ALA A 365 16.46 34.08 -3.58
CA ALA A 365 16.30 34.54 -2.20
C ALA A 365 17.26 35.71 -1.88
N ALA A 366 18.46 35.70 -2.46
CA ALA A 366 19.44 36.76 -2.28
C ALA A 366 19.21 38.01 -3.17
N PHE A 367 18.69 37.84 -4.39
CA PHE A 367 18.70 38.89 -5.40
C PHE A 367 17.34 39.17 -6.07
N ARG A 368 16.30 38.38 -5.80
CA ARG A 368 15.00 38.48 -6.47
C ARG A 368 13.80 38.50 -5.52
N ASP A 369 14.05 38.50 -4.22
CA ASP A 369 12.97 38.66 -3.24
C ASP A 369 12.57 40.14 -3.19
N PRO A 370 11.35 40.52 -3.61
CA PRO A 370 10.95 41.93 -3.75
C PRO A 370 10.82 42.65 -2.41
N ARG A 371 10.89 41.96 -1.30
CA ARG A 371 10.79 42.53 0.05
C ARG A 371 12.10 43.14 0.52
N PHE A 372 13.22 42.78 -0.12
CA PHE A 372 14.57 43.14 0.31
C PHE A 372 15.42 43.64 -0.86
N PRO A 373 16.43 44.52 -0.59
CA PRO A 373 17.44 44.86 -1.59
C PRO A 373 18.32 43.63 -1.89
N ASN A 374 19.07 43.71 -3.01
CA ASN A 374 20.04 42.67 -3.34
C ASN A 374 21.05 42.47 -2.20
N LEU A 375 21.43 41.23 -1.96
CA LEU A 375 22.43 40.88 -0.95
C LEU A 375 23.79 41.44 -1.37
N GLU A 376 24.56 41.96 -0.41
CA GLU A 376 25.92 42.45 -0.61
C GLU A 376 26.96 41.51 0.03
N THR A 377 28.18 41.46 -0.51
CA THR A 377 29.26 40.62 0.02
C THR A 377 29.57 40.92 1.48
N SER A 378 29.46 42.18 1.90
CA SER A 378 29.67 42.59 3.29
C SER A 378 28.71 42.00 4.30
N GLU A 379 27.54 41.47 3.85
CA GLU A 379 26.52 40.89 4.70
C GLU A 379 26.78 39.40 4.98
N LEU A 380 27.52 38.68 4.13
CA LEU A 380 27.71 37.23 4.20
C LEU A 380 28.11 36.71 5.60
N PRO A 381 29.04 37.35 6.34
CA PRO A 381 29.43 36.86 7.65
C PRO A 381 28.31 36.88 8.69
N GLU A 382 27.25 37.66 8.48
CA GLU A 382 26.10 37.80 9.36
C GLU A 382 24.88 37.00 8.89
N VAL A 383 24.99 36.32 7.72
CA VAL A 383 23.87 35.61 7.10
C VAL A 383 23.96 34.14 7.36
N THR A 384 22.86 33.57 7.91
CA THR A 384 22.61 32.15 8.00
C THR A 384 21.65 31.69 6.90
N LEU A 385 21.79 30.45 6.47
CA LEU A 385 21.10 29.86 5.36
C LEU A 385 20.31 28.62 5.88
N SER A 386 19.08 28.46 5.45
CA SER A 386 18.36 27.19 5.60
C SER A 386 17.66 26.79 4.30
N ILE A 387 17.48 25.46 4.13
CA ILE A 387 16.80 24.87 2.98
C ILE A 387 15.70 23.94 3.50
N SER A 388 14.46 24.26 3.15
CA SER A 388 13.31 23.38 3.42
C SER A 388 12.98 22.60 2.15
N VAL A 389 13.20 21.29 2.15
CA VAL A 389 12.83 20.39 1.05
C VAL A 389 11.41 19.86 1.30
N LEU A 390 10.57 19.98 0.27
CA LEU A 390 9.17 19.53 0.34
C LEU A 390 9.07 18.07 -0.08
N SER A 391 8.28 17.29 0.66
CA SER A 391 7.88 15.94 0.21
C SER A 391 6.99 16.03 -1.03
N PRO A 392 6.80 14.94 -1.78
CA PRO A 392 5.72 14.84 -2.74
C PRO A 392 4.37 15.22 -2.12
N GLN A 393 3.48 15.80 -2.94
CA GLN A 393 2.15 16.22 -2.49
C GLN A 393 1.17 15.04 -2.57
N ALA A 394 0.70 14.53 -1.42
CA ALA A 394 -0.29 13.47 -1.34
C ALA A 394 -1.72 14.03 -1.43
N PRO A 395 -2.60 13.48 -2.28
CA PRO A 395 -3.99 13.91 -2.35
C PRO A 395 -4.74 13.52 -1.07
N MET A 396 -5.61 14.39 -0.59
CA MET A 396 -6.49 14.14 0.55
C MET A 396 -7.91 13.80 0.05
N THR A 397 -8.45 12.68 0.52
CA THR A 397 -9.87 12.35 0.29
C THR A 397 -10.70 13.04 1.38
N VAL A 398 -11.45 14.07 0.99
CA VAL A 398 -12.24 14.89 1.91
C VAL A 398 -13.68 14.99 1.41
N ARG A 399 -14.65 14.79 2.31
CA ARG A 399 -16.09 14.87 2.02
C ARG A 399 -16.61 16.29 2.15
N ASP A 400 -16.11 17.03 3.12
CA ASP A 400 -16.50 18.38 3.46
C ASP A 400 -15.36 19.10 4.22
N GLU A 401 -15.58 20.37 4.56
CA GLU A 401 -14.59 21.18 5.31
C GLU A 401 -14.29 20.59 6.69
N ALA A 402 -15.29 20.04 7.38
CA ALA A 402 -15.11 19.49 8.71
C ALA A 402 -14.20 18.25 8.67
N ASP A 403 -14.37 17.42 7.64
CA ASP A 403 -13.52 16.26 7.39
C ASP A 403 -12.08 16.68 7.06
N LEU A 404 -11.86 17.70 6.21
CA LEU A 404 -10.54 18.25 5.96
C LEU A 404 -9.87 18.74 7.26
N LEU A 405 -10.60 19.54 8.06
CA LEU A 405 -10.08 20.06 9.33
C LEU A 405 -9.75 18.95 10.34
N ALA A 406 -10.52 17.85 10.35
CA ALA A 406 -10.24 16.69 11.21
C ALA A 406 -8.92 16.03 10.83
N GLN A 407 -8.62 15.90 9.54
CA GLN A 407 -7.43 15.24 9.01
C GLN A 407 -6.15 16.08 9.10
N LEU A 408 -6.22 17.42 9.19
CA LEU A 408 -5.04 18.30 9.27
C LEU A 408 -4.26 18.12 10.59
N ARG A 409 -2.92 18.14 10.49
CA ARG A 409 -1.97 18.02 11.60
C ARG A 409 -1.22 19.34 11.79
N PRO A 410 -1.61 20.19 12.75
CA PRO A 410 -0.92 21.45 13.00
C PRO A 410 0.58 21.26 13.29
N GLY A 411 1.41 22.13 12.74
CA GLY A 411 2.86 22.09 12.87
C GLY A 411 3.56 21.08 11.95
N ILE A 412 2.81 20.19 11.29
CA ILE A 412 3.37 19.10 10.44
C ILE A 412 3.00 19.31 8.98
N ASP A 413 1.71 19.55 8.71
CA ASP A 413 1.20 19.57 7.34
C ASP A 413 1.38 20.93 6.65
N GLY A 414 2.00 20.91 5.47
CA GLY A 414 1.73 21.91 4.45
C GLY A 414 0.46 21.51 3.69
N LEU A 415 -0.29 22.48 3.24
CA LEU A 415 -1.56 22.24 2.54
C LEU A 415 -1.62 23.01 1.22
N VAL A 416 -1.96 22.31 0.16
CA VAL A 416 -2.35 22.87 -1.13
C VAL A 416 -3.86 22.73 -1.28
N ILE A 417 -4.54 23.79 -1.67
CA ILE A 417 -5.96 23.73 -2.06
C ILE A 417 -6.14 24.21 -3.49
N ALA A 418 -7.08 23.61 -4.21
CA ALA A 418 -7.44 24.02 -5.57
C ALA A 418 -8.93 23.83 -5.83
N ASP A 419 -9.53 24.77 -6.55
CA ASP A 419 -10.91 24.69 -7.04
C ASP A 419 -11.13 25.71 -8.18
N GLY A 420 -11.71 25.26 -9.30
CA GLY A 420 -12.11 26.13 -10.40
C GLY A 420 -10.98 27.01 -10.97
N GLY A 421 -9.74 26.51 -11.05
CA GLY A 421 -8.56 27.25 -11.51
C GLY A 421 -7.92 28.15 -10.45
N LYS A 422 -8.50 28.30 -9.27
CA LYS A 422 -7.92 28.97 -8.11
C LYS A 422 -7.07 28.00 -7.32
N ARG A 423 -5.89 28.44 -6.86
CA ARG A 423 -4.97 27.58 -6.11
C ARG A 423 -4.09 28.39 -5.17
N ALA A 424 -3.82 27.82 -4.00
CA ALA A 424 -2.81 28.32 -3.08
C ALA A 424 -2.23 27.21 -2.23
N LEU A 425 -1.09 27.48 -1.61
CA LEU A 425 -0.49 26.59 -0.62
C LEU A 425 -0.04 27.39 0.61
N PHE A 426 0.00 26.70 1.76
CA PHE A 426 0.74 27.10 2.95
C PHE A 426 1.77 26.04 3.31
N LEU A 427 2.97 26.48 3.69
CA LEU A 427 4.03 25.65 4.24
C LEU A 427 3.69 25.27 5.70
N PRO A 428 4.27 24.19 6.24
CA PRO A 428 4.11 23.82 7.65
C PRO A 428 4.47 24.97 8.63
N SER A 429 5.47 25.79 8.31
CA SER A 429 5.88 26.93 9.14
C SER A 429 4.79 27.99 9.37
N VAL A 430 3.74 28.00 8.54
CA VAL A 430 2.61 28.93 8.72
C VAL A 430 1.80 28.60 9.99
N TRP A 431 1.87 27.35 10.47
CA TRP A 431 1.22 26.98 11.73
C TRP A 431 1.74 27.74 12.95
N GLU A 432 2.97 28.22 12.94
CA GLU A 432 3.52 29.09 14.00
C GLU A 432 2.73 30.38 14.16
N GLN A 433 2.21 30.93 13.06
CA GLN A 433 1.43 32.16 13.05
C GLN A 433 -0.08 31.91 13.10
N LEU A 434 -0.53 30.77 12.57
CA LEU A 434 -1.94 30.37 12.46
C LEU A 434 -2.14 28.96 13.05
N PRO A 435 -2.06 28.78 14.37
CA PRO A 435 -2.15 27.45 15.00
C PRO A 435 -3.55 26.85 14.98
N ASP A 436 -4.58 27.66 14.80
CA ASP A 436 -5.97 27.20 14.69
C ASP A 436 -6.26 26.68 13.27
N LYS A 437 -6.75 25.44 13.15
CA LYS A 437 -7.02 24.80 11.87
C LYS A 437 -8.00 25.58 10.98
N ARG A 438 -9.03 26.17 11.56
CA ARG A 438 -10.04 26.95 10.82
C ARG A 438 -9.45 28.27 10.32
N ALA A 439 -8.70 28.96 11.17
CA ALA A 439 -7.99 30.17 10.77
C ALA A 439 -7.00 29.89 9.66
N PHE A 440 -6.21 28.82 9.77
CA PHE A 440 -5.25 28.38 8.76
C PHE A 440 -5.95 28.15 7.40
N LEU A 441 -7.01 27.33 7.37
CA LEU A 441 -7.73 27.04 6.13
C LEU A 441 -8.44 28.28 5.55
N MET A 442 -9.04 29.11 6.40
CA MET A 442 -9.68 30.37 5.97
C MET A 442 -8.67 31.32 5.31
N HIS A 443 -7.50 31.51 5.91
CA HIS A 443 -6.43 32.33 5.33
C HIS A 443 -5.88 31.73 4.05
N LEU A 444 -5.77 30.40 3.96
CA LEU A 444 -5.34 29.73 2.74
C LEU A 444 -6.36 29.90 1.60
N LYS A 445 -7.66 29.76 1.89
CA LYS A 445 -8.73 30.05 0.91
C LYS A 445 -8.67 31.48 0.40
N ARG A 446 -8.49 32.46 1.29
CA ARG A 446 -8.31 33.86 0.90
C ARG A 446 -7.08 34.07 0.00
N LYS A 447 -5.96 33.42 0.33
CA LYS A 447 -4.75 33.43 -0.50
C LYS A 447 -5.01 32.88 -1.89
N ALA A 448 -5.87 31.85 -2.01
CA ALA A 448 -6.30 31.28 -3.29
C ALA A 448 -7.30 32.18 -4.06
N GLY A 449 -7.77 33.28 -3.48
CA GLY A 449 -8.82 34.10 -4.06
C GLY A 449 -10.22 33.45 -3.95
N MET A 450 -10.41 32.59 -2.95
CA MET A 450 -11.68 31.95 -2.62
C MET A 450 -12.35 32.68 -1.45
N ALA A 451 -13.69 32.59 -1.34
CA ALA A 451 -14.41 33.04 -0.15
C ALA A 451 -14.04 32.16 1.06
N ALA A 452 -14.13 32.72 2.28
CA ALA A 452 -13.72 32.00 3.50
C ALA A 452 -14.55 30.74 3.77
N ASP A 453 -15.81 30.74 3.36
CA ASP A 453 -16.79 29.65 3.46
C ASP A 453 -16.90 28.83 2.18
N HIS A 454 -16.06 29.08 1.18
CA HIS A 454 -16.10 28.36 -0.10
C HIS A 454 -15.85 26.86 0.07
N TRP A 455 -16.77 26.07 -0.48
CA TRP A 455 -16.63 24.63 -0.63
C TRP A 455 -17.42 24.15 -1.84
N SER A 456 -16.89 23.24 -2.63
CA SER A 456 -17.59 22.65 -3.78
C SER A 456 -17.25 21.17 -3.93
N ALA A 457 -17.98 20.45 -4.76
CA ALA A 457 -17.70 19.07 -5.12
C ALA A 457 -16.37 18.90 -5.91
N ALA A 458 -15.84 19.98 -6.47
CA ALA A 458 -14.56 20.01 -7.20
C ALA A 458 -13.38 20.46 -6.33
N PHE A 459 -13.63 20.76 -5.03
CA PHE A 459 -12.58 21.18 -4.11
C PHE A 459 -11.55 20.07 -3.91
N GLN A 460 -10.30 20.40 -4.15
CA GLN A 460 -9.16 19.48 -3.98
C GLN A 460 -8.25 19.99 -2.88
N ALA A 461 -7.80 19.05 -2.06
CA ALA A 461 -6.77 19.29 -1.06
C ALA A 461 -5.63 18.28 -1.24
N ARG A 462 -4.39 18.76 -1.08
CA ARG A 462 -3.19 17.92 -1.04
C ARG A 462 -2.34 18.37 0.12
N ARG A 463 -1.80 17.43 0.87
CA ARG A 463 -0.87 17.72 1.94
C ARG A 463 0.54 17.27 1.61
N PHE A 464 1.51 17.86 2.27
CA PHE A 464 2.93 17.54 2.19
C PHE A 464 3.61 17.89 3.50
N VAL A 465 4.82 17.42 3.70
CA VAL A 465 5.68 17.83 4.80
C VAL A 465 6.89 18.58 4.27
N ALA A 466 7.55 19.34 5.10
CA ALA A 466 8.83 20.00 4.79
C ALA A 466 9.85 19.61 5.85
N GLU A 467 11.01 19.17 5.40
CA GLU A 467 12.17 18.91 6.25
C GLU A 467 13.22 19.96 6.01
N GLU A 468 13.89 20.44 7.07
CA GLU A 468 14.81 21.57 7.00
C GLU A 468 16.23 21.15 7.33
N ALA A 469 17.19 21.68 6.57
CA ALA A 469 18.62 21.69 6.87
C ALA A 469 19.07 23.13 7.09
N GLN A 470 19.88 23.36 8.14
CA GLN A 470 20.34 24.70 8.52
C GLN A 470 21.86 24.79 8.47
N SER A 471 22.38 25.94 8.03
CA SER A 471 23.83 26.17 7.99
C SER A 471 24.49 26.18 9.39
N ALA A 472 23.71 26.39 10.44
CA ALA A 472 24.19 26.29 11.83
C ALA A 472 24.60 24.85 12.21
N ASP A 473 24.07 23.84 11.52
CA ASP A 473 24.36 22.43 11.77
C ASP A 473 25.60 21.93 11.01
N LEU A 474 26.16 22.76 10.10
CA LEU A 474 27.35 22.42 9.35
C LEU A 474 28.61 22.45 10.22
N PRO A 475 29.62 21.58 9.91
CA PRO A 475 30.96 21.74 10.45
C PRO A 475 31.54 23.13 10.14
N ALA A 476 32.25 23.69 11.11
CA ALA A 476 32.87 25.01 10.94
C ALA A 476 33.94 25.04 9.83
N ASP A 477 34.53 23.88 9.52
CA ASP A 477 35.56 23.74 8.49
C ASP A 477 35.12 22.69 7.44
N PRO A 478 35.08 23.00 6.17
CA PRO A 478 35.28 24.33 5.59
C PRO A 478 34.10 25.27 5.88
N PRO A 479 34.35 26.59 5.96
CA PRO A 479 33.29 27.57 6.22
C PRO A 479 32.24 27.57 5.12
N LEU A 480 31.01 27.98 5.45
CA LEU A 480 29.91 28.06 4.48
C LEU A 480 30.21 29.05 3.35
N TRP A 481 30.68 30.23 3.71
CA TRP A 481 31.05 31.29 2.78
C TRP A 481 32.55 31.29 2.50
N ARG A 482 32.92 31.38 1.21
CA ARG A 482 34.32 31.36 0.75
C ARG A 482 34.92 32.76 0.56
N ALA A 483 34.12 33.79 0.80
CA ALA A 483 34.50 35.20 0.58
C ALA A 483 35.49 35.73 1.63
#